data_b11619b413929867cf2b78589836090e
#
_entry.id   b11619b413929867cf2b78589836090e
#
_cell.length_a   1.000
_cell.length_b   1.000
_cell.length_c   1.000
_cell.angle_alpha   90.00
_cell.angle_beta   90.00
_cell.angle_gamma   90.00
#
_symmetry.space_group_name_H-M   'P 1'
#
loop_
_entity.id
_entity.type
_entity.pdbx_description
1 polymer ?
#
loop_
_entity_poly.entity_id
_entity_poly.type
_entity_poly.pdbx_seq_one_letter_code
_entity_poly.pdbx_strand_id
1 'polypeptide(L)'
;MQALYDAAACPSTRIACGIGPQNRGFQGGQQQGPDTERAACNIHAILAWTWPGAPVLPVSLLTRWAPGDTSLPIYISFSLLCAGMKPAGRSLADWGLFWLLSFVWASAYMLTRMAVDKGHADAGLPAEWVISGRLTIGAIALWCVLLATRQHLPPLSDRRRWTAIIGMGLVGSVIPFFLITIAQETVNSSLAALYTAAVPIFVAIGAHVLFHDERLSAGSIVGVVVGFGGVALLFGPEAMKGLGSASTLAQLMLVGATMAYAGSNLIARGAPLMRAIPFATAFVSVAAIVSWPLALLVDPDSVNAGWDNWLAVVALGIGPTALAQALYMLLIARTSATFLALTGYAIPVVAAVMGFVFFGEMQSWMSLAAFAMILGGVWLARHGGGGRRAA
;
A
#
# COMPACT_ATOMS: atom_id res chain seq x y z
N MET A 1 1.60 15.32 8.58
CA MET A 1 0.74 15.31 9.78
C MET A 1 1.22 14.34 10.87
N GLN A 2 1.70 13.15 10.54
CA GLN A 2 2.24 12.18 11.52
C GLN A 2 3.46 12.71 12.27
N ALA A 3 4.37 13.42 11.59
CA ALA A 3 5.52 14.08 12.21
C ALA A 3 5.15 15.18 13.22
N LEU A 4 4.01 15.82 13.03
CA LEU A 4 3.48 16.83 13.98
C LEU A 4 2.93 16.20 15.26
N TYR A 5 2.39 15.00 15.18
CA TYR A 5 1.87 14.27 16.35
C TYR A 5 3.00 13.66 17.19
N ASP A 6 4.05 13.17 16.54
CA ASP A 6 5.22 12.59 17.21
C ASP A 6 6.12 13.66 17.88
N ALA A 7 6.16 14.87 17.32
CA ALA A 7 6.87 16.00 17.93
C ALA A 7 6.20 16.50 19.23
N ALA A 8 4.88 16.40 19.35
CA ALA A 8 4.13 16.78 20.54
C ALA A 8 4.24 15.76 21.70
N ALA A 9 4.66 14.52 21.41
CA ALA A 9 4.76 13.43 22.37
C ALA A 9 6.16 13.18 22.95
N CYS A 10 7.19 13.98 22.57
CA CYS A 10 8.55 13.78 23.03
C CYS A 10 8.88 14.67 24.25
N PRO A 11 9.08 14.09 25.45
CA PRO A 11 9.33 14.87 26.69
C PRO A 11 10.71 15.55 26.76
N SER A 12 11.60 15.29 25.80
CA SER A 12 13.02 15.72 25.85
C SER A 12 13.36 16.98 25.03
N THR A 13 12.43 17.58 24.34
CA THR A 13 12.66 18.83 23.62
C THR A 13 12.33 20.06 24.47
N ARG A 14 12.94 20.16 25.66
CA ARG A 14 13.18 21.48 26.27
C ARG A 14 14.41 22.08 25.60
N ILE A 15 14.26 22.58 24.40
CA ILE A 15 15.23 23.52 23.86
C ILE A 15 14.98 24.83 24.61
N ALA A 16 15.92 25.18 25.47
CA ALA A 16 15.92 26.43 26.17
C ALA A 16 15.98 27.57 25.14
N CYS A 17 14.86 28.22 24.86
CA CYS A 17 14.88 29.59 24.38
C CYS A 17 15.53 30.41 25.48
N GLY A 18 16.83 30.72 25.35
CA GLY A 18 17.54 31.56 26.28
C GLY A 18 16.96 32.95 26.32
N ILE A 19 15.97 33.16 27.16
CA ILE A 19 15.50 34.48 27.54
C ILE A 19 16.37 34.89 28.73
N GLY A 20 17.51 35.51 28.41
CA GLY A 20 18.29 36.23 29.40
C GLY A 20 17.49 37.45 29.91
N PRO A 21 17.58 37.76 31.18
CA PRO A 21 16.92 38.96 31.71
C PRO A 21 17.71 40.18 31.30
N GLN A 22 17.32 40.86 30.24
CA GLN A 22 17.77 42.24 29.97
C GLN A 22 16.60 43.19 30.07
N ASN A 23 16.61 43.87 31.18
CA ASN A 23 15.84 45.03 31.54
C ASN A 23 16.11 46.23 30.63
N ARG A 24 15.05 47.02 30.45
CA ARG A 24 14.95 48.45 30.18
C ARG A 24 14.54 48.92 28.78
N GLY A 25 13.37 49.45 28.75
CA GLY A 25 13.08 50.73 28.10
C GLY A 25 12.60 50.63 26.65
N PHE A 26 11.34 50.24 26.46
CA PHE A 26 10.57 50.76 25.35
C PHE A 26 9.11 51.02 25.78
N GLN A 27 8.76 52.31 25.83
CA GLN A 27 7.39 52.74 26.02
C GLN A 27 6.68 52.65 24.67
N GLY A 28 5.46 52.11 24.64
CA GLY A 28 4.47 52.26 23.59
C GLY A 28 4.54 51.22 22.47
N GLY A 29 3.98 50.04 22.69
CA GLY A 29 3.66 49.05 21.64
C GLY A 29 2.81 47.94 22.25
N GLN A 30 1.69 47.63 21.60
CA GLN A 30 0.72 46.60 22.02
C GLN A 30 1.40 45.33 22.47
N GLN A 31 1.04 44.86 23.65
CA GLN A 31 1.45 43.57 24.20
C GLN A 31 0.91 42.44 23.31
N GLN A 32 1.78 41.85 22.51
CA GLN A 32 1.52 40.51 21.94
C GLN A 32 1.55 39.49 23.07
N GLY A 33 0.48 38.75 23.24
CA GLY A 33 0.35 37.79 24.31
C GLY A 33 1.39 36.65 24.20
N PRO A 34 1.75 36.01 25.35
CA PRO A 34 2.77 34.97 25.41
C PRO A 34 2.47 33.73 24.57
N ASP A 35 1.24 33.57 24.07
CA ASP A 35 0.82 32.42 23.29
C ASP A 35 1.20 32.51 21.80
N THR A 36 1.32 33.72 21.25
CA THR A 36 1.78 33.92 19.85
C THR A 36 3.28 33.71 19.68
N GLU A 37 4.09 34.08 20.66
CA GLU A 37 5.54 33.80 20.64
C GLU A 37 5.85 32.32 20.86
N ARG A 38 5.07 31.62 21.72
CA ARG A 38 5.17 30.16 21.90
C ARG A 38 4.78 29.41 20.64
N ALA A 39 3.76 29.83 19.92
CA ALA A 39 3.35 29.23 18.66
C ALA A 39 4.43 29.42 17.57
N ALA A 40 5.01 30.60 17.45
CA ALA A 40 6.10 30.87 16.49
C ALA A 40 7.37 30.06 16.80
N CYS A 41 7.74 29.92 18.07
CA CYS A 41 8.91 29.14 18.51
C CYS A 41 8.71 27.63 18.24
N ASN A 42 7.50 27.12 18.41
CA ASN A 42 7.17 25.72 18.10
C ASN A 42 7.23 25.45 16.59
N ILE A 43 6.78 26.36 15.74
CA ILE A 43 6.83 26.25 14.29
C ILE A 43 8.28 26.22 13.80
N HIS A 44 9.16 27.08 14.35
CA HIS A 44 10.58 27.10 14.03
C HIS A 44 11.31 25.81 14.46
N ALA A 45 10.99 25.27 15.61
CA ALA A 45 11.57 24.02 16.09
C ALA A 45 11.16 22.83 15.23
N ILE A 46 9.91 22.79 14.76
CA ILE A 46 9.39 21.76 13.86
C ILE A 46 10.06 21.84 12.48
N LEU A 47 10.23 23.04 11.93
CA LEU A 47 10.87 23.24 10.62
C LEU A 47 12.37 22.90 10.65
N ALA A 48 13.08 23.24 11.71
CA ALA A 48 14.50 22.93 11.90
C ALA A 48 14.75 21.42 12.08
N TRP A 49 13.79 20.70 12.65
CA TRP A 49 13.91 19.25 12.88
C TRP A 49 13.56 18.43 11.65
N THR A 50 12.64 18.91 10.81
CA THR A 50 12.21 18.21 9.59
C THR A 50 13.10 18.48 8.38
N TRP A 51 13.96 19.52 8.43
CA TRP A 51 14.77 19.91 7.30
C TRP A 51 16.09 20.56 7.73
N PRO A 52 17.19 19.83 7.84
CA PRO A 52 18.52 20.42 8.04
C PRO A 52 18.90 21.24 6.79
N GLY A 53 18.91 22.57 6.90
CA GLY A 53 19.19 23.51 5.81
C GLY A 53 18.02 24.36 5.34
N ALA A 54 16.87 24.31 5.99
CA ALA A 54 15.76 25.23 5.70
C ALA A 54 16.16 26.68 6.01
N PRO A 55 15.86 27.65 5.11
CA PRO A 55 16.17 29.04 5.38
C PRO A 55 15.34 29.54 6.59
N VAL A 56 16.02 30.13 7.55
CA VAL A 56 15.40 30.75 8.73
C VAL A 56 14.63 31.98 8.26
N LEU A 57 13.30 31.88 8.21
CA LEU A 57 12.45 33.01 7.88
C LEU A 57 12.38 33.97 9.08
N PRO A 58 12.52 35.28 8.88
CA PRO A 58 12.43 36.24 9.96
C PRO A 58 11.00 36.26 10.55
N VAL A 59 10.93 36.23 11.90
CA VAL A 59 9.68 36.21 12.67
C VAL A 59 8.73 37.38 12.28
N SER A 60 9.27 38.46 11.75
CA SER A 60 8.52 39.62 11.29
C SER A 60 7.57 39.38 10.10
N LEU A 61 7.77 38.26 9.35
CA LEU A 61 6.85 37.85 8.28
C LEU A 61 5.63 37.08 8.79
N LEU A 62 5.72 36.50 9.99
CA LEU A 62 4.65 35.72 10.60
C LEU A 62 3.69 36.61 11.43
N THR A 63 4.09 37.83 11.78
CA THR A 63 3.33 38.72 12.68
C THR A 63 2.53 39.83 11.99
N ARG A 64 2.49 39.87 10.66
CA ARG A 64 1.81 40.93 9.88
C ARG A 64 0.32 40.67 9.64
N TRP A 65 -0.37 40.08 10.61
CA TRP A 65 -1.82 39.80 10.52
C TRP A 65 -2.59 40.62 11.55
N ALA A 66 -3.68 41.23 11.08
CA ALA A 66 -4.55 42.06 11.90
C ALA A 66 -5.29 41.26 12.96
N PRO A 67 -5.45 41.78 14.19
CA PRO A 67 -6.19 41.11 15.24
C PRO A 67 -7.69 41.16 14.93
N GLY A 68 -8.30 39.98 14.70
CA GLY A 68 -9.76 39.89 14.58
C GLY A 68 -10.31 38.68 13.86
N ASP A 69 -9.54 37.97 13.01
CA ASP A 69 -10.06 36.87 12.21
C ASP A 69 -9.40 35.54 12.58
N THR A 70 -10.04 34.82 13.49
CA THR A 70 -9.56 33.53 13.98
C THR A 70 -9.92 32.34 13.08
N SER A 71 -10.47 32.55 11.90
CA SER A 71 -11.04 31.51 11.04
C SER A 71 -10.31 31.23 9.73
N LEU A 72 -9.21 31.94 9.40
CA LEU A 72 -8.43 31.64 8.20
C LEU A 72 -7.12 30.92 8.54
N PRO A 73 -6.93 29.73 7.98
CA PRO A 73 -6.02 28.74 8.53
C PRO A 73 -4.58 28.97 8.10
N ILE A 74 -3.68 28.64 9.00
CA ILE A 74 -2.27 28.31 8.80
C ILE A 74 -2.04 27.44 7.53
N TYR A 75 -3.07 26.81 7.00
CA TYR A 75 -3.12 26.04 5.76
C TYR A 75 -2.66 26.80 4.51
N ILE A 76 -2.94 28.09 4.37
CA ILE A 76 -2.60 28.84 3.13
C ILE A 76 -1.10 29.12 3.06
N SER A 77 -0.47 29.44 4.19
CA SER A 77 0.99 29.66 4.24
C SER A 77 1.78 28.39 4.00
N PHE A 78 1.28 27.24 4.46
CA PHE A 78 1.92 25.94 4.23
C PHE A 78 1.81 25.51 2.76
N SER A 79 0.69 25.76 2.10
CA SER A 79 0.49 25.47 0.68
C SER A 79 1.37 26.35 -0.22
N LEU A 80 1.60 27.59 0.13
CA LEU A 80 2.48 28.50 -0.61
C LEU A 80 3.97 28.18 -0.41
N LEU A 81 4.38 27.72 0.78
CA LEU A 81 5.74 27.22 1.02
C LEU A 81 6.03 25.93 0.25
N CYS A 82 5.04 25.03 0.15
CA CYS A 82 5.17 23.79 -0.61
C CYS A 82 5.12 24.02 -2.13
N ALA A 83 4.44 25.06 -2.61
CA ALA A 83 4.31 25.36 -4.05
C ALA A 83 5.62 25.86 -4.70
N GLY A 84 6.57 26.34 -3.91
CA GLY A 84 7.90 26.79 -4.39
C GLY A 84 8.97 25.69 -4.41
N MET A 85 8.69 24.53 -3.83
CA MET A 85 9.64 23.43 -3.78
C MET A 85 9.50 22.59 -5.07
N LYS A 86 10.43 22.77 -6.00
CA LYS A 86 10.63 21.80 -7.07
C LYS A 86 10.83 20.43 -6.40
N PRO A 87 10.11 19.39 -6.83
CA PRO A 87 10.37 18.05 -6.30
C PRO A 87 11.84 17.73 -6.56
N ALA A 88 12.62 17.55 -5.50
CA ALA A 88 13.99 17.08 -5.62
C ALA A 88 13.96 15.81 -6.47
N GLY A 89 14.81 15.75 -7.49
CA GLY A 89 14.88 14.59 -8.38
C GLY A 89 15.03 13.33 -7.52
N ARG A 90 14.29 12.28 -7.85
CA ARG A 90 14.30 11.02 -7.11
C ARG A 90 15.70 10.45 -7.11
N SER A 91 16.18 10.03 -5.95
CA SER A 91 17.52 9.47 -5.81
C SER A 91 17.61 8.08 -6.45
N LEU A 92 18.82 7.65 -6.84
CA LEU A 92 19.04 6.27 -7.29
C LEU A 92 18.63 5.26 -6.23
N ALA A 93 18.77 5.61 -4.94
CA ALA A 93 18.33 4.76 -3.83
C ALA A 93 16.81 4.57 -3.81
N ASP A 94 16.01 5.60 -4.14
CA ASP A 94 14.56 5.49 -4.20
C ASP A 94 14.10 4.60 -5.37
N TRP A 95 14.79 4.67 -6.51
CA TRP A 95 14.58 3.73 -7.61
C TRP A 95 15.03 2.30 -7.26
N GLY A 96 16.14 2.16 -6.54
CA GLY A 96 16.59 0.85 -6.03
C GLY A 96 15.54 0.22 -5.10
N LEU A 97 15.01 0.97 -4.15
CA LEU A 97 13.93 0.52 -3.25
C LEU A 97 12.64 0.18 -4.02
N PHE A 98 12.28 0.97 -5.03
CA PHE A 98 11.14 0.72 -5.89
C PHE A 98 11.24 -0.64 -6.61
N TRP A 99 12.37 -0.89 -7.26
CA TRP A 99 12.59 -2.16 -7.97
C TRP A 99 12.71 -3.34 -7.02
N LEU A 100 13.37 -3.17 -5.88
CA LEU A 100 13.46 -4.20 -4.84
C LEU A 100 12.07 -4.56 -4.31
N LEU A 101 11.23 -3.59 -3.99
CA LEU A 101 9.85 -3.82 -3.55
C LEU A 101 9.03 -4.51 -4.63
N SER A 102 9.14 -4.05 -5.88
CA SER A 102 8.45 -4.66 -7.02
C SER A 102 8.86 -6.11 -7.23
N PHE A 103 10.17 -6.41 -7.12
CA PHE A 103 10.71 -7.76 -7.21
C PHE A 103 10.20 -8.65 -6.07
N VAL A 104 10.25 -8.17 -4.82
CA VAL A 104 9.79 -8.91 -3.66
C VAL A 104 8.29 -9.21 -3.76
N TRP A 105 7.45 -8.27 -4.20
CA TRP A 105 6.03 -8.56 -4.41
C TRP A 105 5.77 -9.48 -5.59
N ALA A 106 6.49 -9.29 -6.71
CA ALA A 106 6.36 -10.16 -7.88
C ALA A 106 6.75 -11.61 -7.58
N SER A 107 7.77 -11.81 -6.73
CA SER A 107 8.20 -13.15 -6.32
C SER A 107 7.10 -13.94 -5.60
N ALA A 108 6.08 -13.26 -5.04
CA ALA A 108 4.95 -13.94 -4.42
C ALA A 108 4.22 -14.88 -5.39
N TYR A 109 4.07 -14.50 -6.66
CA TYR A 109 3.39 -15.34 -7.66
C TYR A 109 4.23 -16.57 -7.99
N MET A 110 5.55 -16.39 -8.16
CA MET A 110 6.49 -17.51 -8.39
C MET A 110 6.51 -18.46 -7.19
N LEU A 111 6.71 -17.92 -5.98
CA LEU A 111 6.78 -18.73 -4.77
C LEU A 111 5.46 -19.45 -4.46
N THR A 112 4.31 -18.82 -4.74
CA THR A 112 3.01 -19.47 -4.61
C THR A 112 2.91 -20.65 -5.59
N ARG A 113 3.33 -20.46 -6.85
CA ARG A 113 3.38 -21.55 -7.83
C ARG A 113 4.25 -22.69 -7.34
N MET A 114 5.46 -22.39 -6.82
CA MET A 114 6.35 -23.42 -6.25
C MET A 114 5.72 -24.15 -5.06
N ALA A 115 4.97 -23.45 -4.20
CA ALA A 115 4.36 -24.03 -3.02
C ALA A 115 3.23 -25.03 -3.37
N VAL A 116 2.44 -24.75 -4.42
CA VAL A 116 1.33 -25.61 -4.86
C VAL A 116 1.73 -26.60 -5.94
N ASP A 117 2.94 -26.48 -6.52
CA ASP A 117 3.39 -27.35 -7.59
C ASP A 117 3.60 -28.78 -7.10
N LYS A 118 2.95 -29.71 -7.75
CA LYS A 118 2.99 -31.13 -7.40
C LYS A 118 4.30 -31.82 -7.76
N GLY A 119 5.14 -31.18 -8.59
CA GLY A 119 6.46 -31.66 -8.95
C GLY A 119 6.50 -33.14 -9.35
N HIS A 120 7.62 -33.82 -9.04
CA HIS A 120 7.84 -35.23 -9.33
C HIS A 120 7.15 -36.20 -8.34
N ALA A 121 6.60 -35.68 -7.23
CA ALA A 121 6.03 -36.46 -6.14
C ALA A 121 4.50 -36.46 -6.09
N ASP A 122 3.82 -35.86 -7.07
CA ASP A 122 2.36 -35.63 -7.12
C ASP A 122 1.78 -34.92 -5.86
N ALA A 123 2.59 -34.20 -5.12
CA ALA A 123 2.26 -33.71 -3.77
C ALA A 123 2.70 -32.27 -3.55
N GLY A 124 2.01 -31.30 -4.13
CA GLY A 124 2.11 -29.90 -3.73
C GLY A 124 1.34 -29.63 -2.42
N LEU A 125 1.61 -28.51 -1.76
CA LEU A 125 0.85 -28.11 -0.58
C LEU A 125 -0.56 -27.65 -0.97
N PRO A 126 -1.59 -28.09 -0.25
CA PRO A 126 -2.92 -27.50 -0.38
C PRO A 126 -2.91 -25.99 -0.15
N ALA A 127 -3.76 -25.25 -0.86
CA ALA A 127 -3.82 -23.79 -0.80
C ALA A 127 -3.98 -23.27 0.64
N GLU A 128 -4.76 -23.96 1.46
CA GLU A 128 -5.05 -23.63 2.86
C GLU A 128 -3.79 -23.64 3.71
N TRP A 129 -2.91 -24.63 3.49
CA TRP A 129 -1.64 -24.73 4.20
C TRP A 129 -0.63 -23.69 3.73
N VAL A 130 -0.58 -23.43 2.42
CA VAL A 130 0.26 -22.37 1.86
C VAL A 130 -0.08 -21.02 2.47
N ILE A 131 -1.38 -20.69 2.55
CA ILE A 131 -1.84 -19.39 3.03
C ILE A 131 -1.63 -19.26 4.54
N SER A 132 -2.01 -20.28 5.30
CA SER A 132 -1.88 -20.27 6.77
C SER A 132 -0.42 -20.23 7.20
N GLY A 133 0.43 -21.02 6.57
CA GLY A 133 1.88 -21.00 6.79
C GLY A 133 2.50 -19.66 6.44
N ARG A 134 2.23 -19.13 5.24
CA ARG A 134 2.70 -17.82 4.78
C ARG A 134 2.31 -16.68 5.74
N LEU A 135 1.02 -16.63 6.13
CA LEU A 135 0.51 -15.58 7.01
C LEU A 135 1.08 -15.69 8.41
N THR A 136 1.24 -16.91 8.93
CA THR A 136 1.83 -17.17 10.26
C THR A 136 3.29 -16.74 10.30
N ILE A 137 4.10 -17.16 9.33
CA ILE A 137 5.52 -16.79 9.25
C ILE A 137 5.65 -15.28 9.06
N GLY A 138 4.81 -14.68 8.20
CA GLY A 138 4.76 -13.24 8.00
C GLY A 138 4.37 -12.48 9.27
N ALA A 139 3.38 -12.97 10.02
CA ALA A 139 2.99 -12.40 11.30
C ALA A 139 4.13 -12.46 12.31
N ILE A 140 4.79 -13.62 12.46
CA ILE A 140 5.95 -13.79 13.36
C ILE A 140 7.06 -12.78 13.01
N ALA A 141 7.42 -12.68 11.74
CA ALA A 141 8.44 -11.74 11.28
C ALA A 141 8.04 -10.27 11.57
N LEU A 142 6.78 -9.90 11.34
CA LEU A 142 6.27 -8.56 11.67
C LEU A 142 6.21 -8.29 13.17
N TRP A 143 5.90 -9.30 14.00
CA TRP A 143 6.00 -9.19 15.45
C TRP A 143 7.44 -8.95 15.91
N CYS A 144 8.43 -9.63 15.32
CA CYS A 144 9.84 -9.34 15.60
C CYS A 144 10.20 -7.88 15.28
N VAL A 145 9.74 -7.33 14.14
CA VAL A 145 9.95 -5.94 13.77
C VAL A 145 9.21 -4.99 14.73
N LEU A 146 7.97 -5.30 15.11
CA LEU A 146 7.17 -4.51 16.05
C LEU A 146 7.88 -4.38 17.40
N LEU A 147 8.36 -5.50 17.95
CA LEU A 147 9.08 -5.56 19.21
C LEU A 147 10.43 -4.83 19.14
N ALA A 148 11.21 -5.07 18.07
CA ALA A 148 12.49 -4.39 17.85
C ALA A 148 12.34 -2.87 17.74
N THR A 149 11.24 -2.39 17.13
CA THR A 149 10.94 -0.96 17.00
C THR A 149 10.19 -0.38 18.20
N ARG A 150 9.92 -1.19 19.22
CA ARG A 150 9.20 -0.82 20.45
C ARG A 150 7.85 -0.13 20.20
N GLN A 151 7.16 -0.56 19.14
CA GLN A 151 5.84 -0.07 18.80
C GLN A 151 4.78 -0.97 19.42
N HIS A 152 3.56 -0.42 19.60
CA HIS A 152 2.45 -1.13 20.23
C HIS A 152 1.25 -1.19 19.29
N LEU A 153 0.48 -2.28 19.39
CA LEU A 153 -0.79 -2.41 18.70
C LEU A 153 -1.80 -1.38 19.23
N PRO A 154 -2.82 -1.02 18.42
CA PRO A 154 -3.90 -0.18 18.93
C PRO A 154 -4.63 -0.88 20.07
N PRO A 155 -5.18 -0.11 21.06
CA PRO A 155 -5.91 -0.68 22.17
C PRO A 155 -7.15 -1.43 21.66
N LEU A 156 -7.47 -2.56 22.29
CA LEU A 156 -8.62 -3.41 21.90
C LEU A 156 -9.97 -2.70 22.00
N SER A 157 -10.05 -1.65 22.81
CA SER A 157 -11.23 -0.79 22.93
C SER A 157 -11.51 0.07 21.69
N ASP A 158 -10.52 0.29 20.83
CA ASP A 158 -10.70 1.11 19.61
C ASP A 158 -11.34 0.28 18.48
N ARG A 159 -12.65 0.13 18.59
CA ARG A 159 -13.46 -0.66 17.64
C ARG A 159 -13.25 -0.21 16.17
N ARG A 160 -13.11 1.10 15.93
CA ARG A 160 -12.98 1.64 14.58
C ARG A 160 -11.68 1.20 13.92
N ARG A 161 -10.55 1.22 14.66
CA ARG A 161 -9.27 0.69 14.17
C ARG A 161 -9.31 -0.80 13.96
N TRP A 162 -9.90 -1.55 14.89
CA TRP A 162 -10.01 -3.01 14.76
C TRP A 162 -10.94 -3.45 13.64
N THR A 163 -12.02 -2.73 13.35
CA THR A 163 -12.85 -3.00 12.16
C THR A 163 -12.04 -2.86 10.88
N ALA A 164 -11.21 -1.82 10.76
CA ALA A 164 -10.32 -1.65 9.60
C ALA A 164 -9.24 -2.74 9.53
N ILE A 165 -8.65 -3.13 10.67
CA ILE A 165 -7.65 -4.21 10.77
C ILE A 165 -8.25 -5.55 10.32
N ILE A 166 -9.43 -5.91 10.83
CA ILE A 166 -10.13 -7.15 10.46
C ILE A 166 -10.49 -7.12 8.97
N GLY A 167 -11.04 -6.02 8.48
CA GLY A 167 -11.37 -5.85 7.07
C GLY A 167 -10.14 -5.99 6.16
N MET A 168 -9.00 -5.40 6.54
CA MET A 168 -7.73 -5.55 5.82
C MET A 168 -7.20 -6.99 5.89
N GLY A 169 -7.29 -7.63 7.04
CA GLY A 169 -6.88 -9.03 7.19
C GLY A 169 -7.67 -9.97 6.27
N LEU A 170 -8.99 -9.83 6.25
CA LEU A 170 -9.86 -10.66 5.43
C LEU A 170 -9.79 -10.29 3.94
N VAL A 171 -10.10 -9.04 3.61
CA VAL A 171 -10.27 -8.59 2.22
C VAL A 171 -8.92 -8.28 1.55
N GLY A 172 -7.91 -7.90 2.32
CA GLY A 172 -6.58 -7.58 1.79
C GLY A 172 -5.58 -8.74 1.83
N SER A 173 -5.90 -9.83 2.56
CA SER A 173 -4.97 -10.95 2.69
C SER A 173 -5.64 -12.30 2.50
N VAL A 174 -6.54 -12.73 3.38
CA VAL A 174 -7.11 -14.09 3.33
C VAL A 174 -7.78 -14.37 1.99
N ILE A 175 -8.77 -13.55 1.62
CA ILE A 175 -9.56 -13.77 0.40
C ILE A 175 -8.68 -13.74 -0.85
N PRO A 176 -7.89 -12.68 -1.14
CA PRO A 176 -7.12 -12.65 -2.38
C PRO A 176 -6.02 -13.71 -2.42
N PHE A 177 -5.37 -14.01 -1.30
CA PHE A 177 -4.33 -15.04 -1.28
C PHE A 177 -4.93 -16.42 -1.56
N PHE A 178 -6.10 -16.72 -0.96
CA PHE A 178 -6.81 -17.96 -1.19
C PHE A 178 -7.19 -18.13 -2.67
N LEU A 179 -7.83 -17.12 -3.23
CA LEU A 179 -8.28 -17.14 -4.62
C LEU A 179 -7.09 -17.26 -5.60
N ILE A 180 -5.99 -16.53 -5.35
CA ILE A 180 -4.78 -16.59 -6.19
C ILE A 180 -4.12 -17.96 -6.07
N THR A 181 -4.01 -18.51 -4.85
CA THR A 181 -3.29 -19.77 -4.64
C THR A 181 -4.02 -20.93 -5.30
N ILE A 182 -5.35 -21.04 -5.14
CA ILE A 182 -6.16 -22.06 -5.84
C ILE A 182 -6.08 -21.83 -7.36
N ALA A 183 -6.20 -20.59 -7.84
CA ALA A 183 -6.11 -20.33 -9.27
C ALA A 183 -4.78 -20.78 -9.86
N GLN A 184 -3.68 -20.63 -9.12
CA GLN A 184 -2.33 -21.01 -9.57
C GLN A 184 -2.08 -22.53 -9.61
N GLU A 185 -2.98 -23.35 -9.10
CA GLU A 185 -2.97 -24.79 -9.38
C GLU A 185 -3.27 -25.09 -10.87
N THR A 186 -3.99 -24.18 -11.54
CA THR A 186 -4.45 -24.39 -12.92
C THR A 186 -3.82 -23.40 -13.91
N VAL A 187 -3.54 -22.18 -13.46
CA VAL A 187 -2.98 -21.12 -14.32
C VAL A 187 -1.56 -20.76 -13.89
N ASN A 188 -0.77 -20.23 -14.83
CA ASN A 188 0.61 -19.86 -14.56
C ASN A 188 0.74 -18.58 -13.74
N SER A 189 1.91 -18.40 -13.12
CA SER A 189 2.20 -17.30 -12.19
C SER A 189 2.13 -15.94 -12.87
N SER A 190 2.58 -15.85 -14.09
CA SER A 190 2.58 -14.63 -14.89
C SER A 190 1.16 -14.15 -15.20
N LEU A 191 0.24 -15.07 -15.53
CA LEU A 191 -1.16 -14.73 -15.79
C LEU A 191 -1.85 -14.22 -14.52
N ALA A 192 -1.59 -14.87 -13.37
CA ALA A 192 -2.13 -14.42 -12.08
C ALA A 192 -1.69 -12.99 -11.75
N ALA A 193 -0.43 -12.64 -12.01
CA ALA A 193 0.07 -11.29 -11.82
C ALA A 193 -0.56 -10.26 -12.77
N LEU A 194 -0.83 -10.64 -14.03
CA LEU A 194 -1.48 -9.76 -15.01
C LEU A 194 -2.89 -9.33 -14.58
N TYR A 195 -3.68 -10.24 -14.00
CA TYR A 195 -5.01 -9.89 -13.49
C TYR A 195 -4.96 -8.83 -12.41
N THR A 196 -3.97 -8.87 -11.52
CA THR A 196 -3.85 -7.89 -10.44
C THR A 196 -3.45 -6.48 -10.90
N ALA A 197 -2.95 -6.32 -12.13
CA ALA A 197 -2.75 -5.00 -12.74
C ALA A 197 -4.07 -4.22 -12.92
N ALA A 198 -5.22 -4.89 -12.93
CA ALA A 198 -6.53 -4.26 -13.01
C ALA A 198 -7.07 -3.73 -11.66
N VAL A 199 -6.38 -3.93 -10.54
CA VAL A 199 -6.78 -3.40 -9.22
C VAL A 199 -7.17 -1.91 -9.27
N PRO A 200 -6.40 -1.00 -9.90
CA PRO A 200 -6.76 0.42 -9.93
C PRO A 200 -8.08 0.72 -10.63
N ILE A 201 -8.52 -0.13 -11.57
CA ILE A 201 -9.80 0.01 -12.27
C ILE A 201 -10.94 -0.22 -11.29
N PHE A 202 -10.87 -1.32 -10.52
CA PHE A 202 -11.89 -1.63 -9.50
C PHE A 202 -11.86 -0.64 -8.35
N VAL A 203 -10.67 -0.11 -7.98
CA VAL A 203 -10.55 0.98 -7.00
C VAL A 203 -11.27 2.23 -7.48
N ALA A 204 -11.10 2.62 -8.75
CA ALA A 204 -11.74 3.81 -9.31
C ALA A 204 -13.28 3.70 -9.29
N ILE A 205 -13.82 2.52 -9.63
CA ILE A 205 -15.26 2.24 -9.58
C ILE A 205 -15.76 2.27 -8.13
N GLY A 206 -15.09 1.53 -7.24
CA GLY A 206 -15.47 1.48 -5.83
C GLY A 206 -15.39 2.85 -5.16
N ALA A 207 -14.38 3.65 -5.49
CA ALA A 207 -14.24 5.02 -4.98
C ALA A 207 -15.38 5.91 -5.45
N HIS A 208 -15.80 5.81 -6.71
CA HIS A 208 -16.93 6.54 -7.27
C HIS A 208 -18.25 6.23 -6.54
N VAL A 209 -18.44 4.97 -6.15
CA VAL A 209 -19.67 4.52 -5.47
C VAL A 209 -19.65 4.88 -3.99
N LEU A 210 -18.51 4.73 -3.32
CA LEU A 210 -18.41 4.84 -1.86
C LEU A 210 -18.07 6.25 -1.37
N PHE A 211 -17.36 7.06 -2.19
CA PHE A 211 -16.89 8.39 -1.79
C PHE A 211 -17.50 9.46 -2.70
N HIS A 212 -18.28 10.37 -2.11
CA HIS A 212 -18.99 11.43 -2.85
C HIS A 212 -18.07 12.47 -3.50
N ASP A 213 -16.84 12.57 -3.00
CA ASP A 213 -15.80 13.48 -3.49
C ASP A 213 -15.01 12.94 -4.70
N GLU A 214 -15.19 11.64 -5.05
CA GLU A 214 -14.49 10.99 -6.16
C GLU A 214 -15.42 10.51 -7.27
N ARG A 215 -15.99 11.45 -7.99
CA ARG A 215 -16.79 11.13 -9.16
C ARG A 215 -15.92 10.87 -10.39
N LEU A 216 -16.19 9.78 -11.08
CA LEU A 216 -15.55 9.48 -12.36
C LEU A 216 -15.90 10.58 -13.38
N SER A 217 -14.88 11.13 -14.03
CA SER A 217 -15.04 11.98 -15.20
C SER A 217 -15.38 11.14 -16.44
N ALA A 218 -15.82 11.76 -17.52
CA ALA A 218 -16.04 11.07 -18.79
C ALA A 218 -14.76 10.37 -19.28
N GLY A 219 -13.59 11.01 -19.16
CA GLY A 219 -12.31 10.41 -19.51
C GLY A 219 -11.94 9.23 -18.60
N SER A 220 -12.27 9.31 -17.30
CA SER A 220 -12.07 8.18 -16.39
C SER A 220 -12.98 6.99 -16.74
N ILE A 221 -14.23 7.25 -17.18
CA ILE A 221 -15.14 6.19 -17.63
C ILE A 221 -14.57 5.47 -18.86
N VAL A 222 -14.05 6.21 -19.85
CA VAL A 222 -13.39 5.61 -21.01
C VAL A 222 -12.21 4.74 -20.58
N GLY A 223 -11.39 5.22 -19.64
CA GLY A 223 -10.27 4.45 -19.10
C GLY A 223 -10.72 3.15 -18.43
N VAL A 224 -11.81 3.19 -17.65
CA VAL A 224 -12.42 2.00 -17.03
C VAL A 224 -12.89 1.01 -18.09
N VAL A 225 -13.61 1.46 -19.13
CA VAL A 225 -14.10 0.60 -20.22
C VAL A 225 -12.95 -0.05 -20.98
N VAL A 226 -11.90 0.71 -21.34
CA VAL A 226 -10.70 0.17 -21.99
C VAL A 226 -10.01 -0.88 -21.12
N GLY A 227 -9.86 -0.60 -19.81
CA GLY A 227 -9.23 -1.53 -18.87
C GLY A 227 -10.04 -2.83 -18.69
N PHE A 228 -11.38 -2.73 -18.62
CA PHE A 228 -12.25 -3.91 -18.61
C PHE A 228 -12.15 -4.71 -19.92
N GLY A 229 -12.04 -4.03 -21.06
CA GLY A 229 -11.76 -4.69 -22.34
C GLY A 229 -10.48 -5.51 -22.29
N GLY A 230 -9.42 -5.00 -21.63
CA GLY A 230 -8.20 -5.75 -21.37
C GLY A 230 -8.40 -6.97 -20.49
N VAL A 231 -9.17 -6.85 -19.40
CA VAL A 231 -9.52 -8.00 -18.55
C VAL A 231 -10.31 -9.03 -19.33
N ALA A 232 -11.30 -8.61 -20.12
CA ALA A 232 -12.08 -9.50 -20.98
C ALA A 232 -11.20 -10.22 -22.03
N LEU A 233 -10.19 -9.53 -22.57
CA LEU A 233 -9.23 -10.10 -23.51
C LEU A 233 -8.35 -11.19 -22.86
N LEU A 234 -8.02 -11.07 -21.58
CA LEU A 234 -7.31 -12.13 -20.84
C LEU A 234 -8.13 -13.42 -20.75
N PHE A 235 -9.46 -13.31 -20.62
CA PHE A 235 -10.35 -14.48 -20.68
C PHE A 235 -10.39 -15.15 -22.06
N GLY A 236 -10.22 -14.38 -23.11
CA GLY A 236 -10.19 -14.75 -24.52
C GLY A 236 -10.44 -16.22 -24.88
N PRO A 237 -9.39 -17.02 -25.12
CA PRO A 237 -9.54 -18.40 -25.53
C PRO A 237 -10.23 -19.31 -24.49
N GLU A 238 -10.09 -18.99 -23.22
CA GLU A 238 -10.64 -19.81 -22.14
C GLU A 238 -12.17 -19.64 -22.03
N ALA A 239 -12.69 -18.45 -22.33
CA ALA A 239 -14.13 -18.22 -22.38
C ALA A 239 -14.81 -19.10 -23.45
N MET A 240 -14.10 -19.47 -24.51
CA MET A 240 -14.59 -20.38 -25.56
C MET A 240 -14.68 -21.84 -25.10
N LYS A 241 -13.95 -22.22 -24.04
CA LYS A 241 -14.01 -23.58 -23.46
C LYS A 241 -15.22 -23.78 -22.55
N GLY A 242 -15.99 -22.73 -22.30
CA GLY A 242 -17.18 -22.73 -21.44
C GLY A 242 -16.87 -22.34 -19.99
N LEU A 243 -17.89 -21.77 -19.34
CA LEU A 243 -17.78 -21.24 -17.96
C LEU A 243 -17.51 -22.32 -16.89
N GLY A 244 -17.71 -23.59 -17.19
CA GLY A 244 -17.46 -24.71 -16.29
C GLY A 244 -16.05 -25.30 -16.35
N SER A 245 -15.16 -24.79 -17.23
CA SER A 245 -13.79 -25.28 -17.28
C SER A 245 -12.97 -24.85 -16.06
N ALA A 246 -12.08 -25.71 -15.57
CA ALA A 246 -11.19 -25.40 -14.44
C ALA A 246 -10.39 -24.12 -14.67
N SER A 247 -9.94 -23.88 -15.90
CA SER A 247 -9.20 -22.67 -16.27
C SER A 247 -10.06 -21.42 -16.22
N THR A 248 -11.33 -21.46 -16.67
CA THR A 248 -12.26 -20.33 -16.54
C THR A 248 -12.56 -20.01 -15.08
N LEU A 249 -12.78 -21.02 -14.25
CA LEU A 249 -13.00 -20.82 -12.81
C LEU A 249 -11.79 -20.17 -12.15
N ALA A 250 -10.57 -20.65 -12.46
CA ALA A 250 -9.34 -20.07 -11.95
C ALA A 250 -9.21 -18.57 -12.33
N GLN A 251 -9.54 -18.21 -13.57
CA GLN A 251 -9.51 -16.82 -14.00
C GLN A 251 -10.58 -15.97 -13.31
N LEU A 252 -11.77 -16.49 -13.06
CA LEU A 252 -12.80 -15.82 -12.25
C LEU A 252 -12.32 -15.60 -10.81
N MET A 253 -11.62 -16.56 -10.22
CA MET A 253 -10.97 -16.41 -8.91
C MET A 253 -9.95 -15.28 -8.92
N LEU A 254 -9.14 -15.13 -9.99
CA LEU A 254 -8.19 -14.03 -10.11
C LEU A 254 -8.87 -12.65 -10.23
N VAL A 255 -10.01 -12.56 -10.92
CA VAL A 255 -10.84 -11.34 -10.91
C VAL A 255 -11.37 -11.06 -9.51
N GLY A 256 -11.87 -12.08 -8.81
CA GLY A 256 -12.33 -11.96 -7.42
C GLY A 256 -11.22 -11.48 -6.49
N ALA A 257 -10.00 -12.02 -6.63
CA ALA A 257 -8.83 -11.57 -5.89
C ALA A 257 -8.48 -10.10 -6.18
N THR A 258 -8.55 -9.69 -7.44
CA THR A 258 -8.32 -8.31 -7.88
C THR A 258 -9.35 -7.35 -7.26
N MET A 259 -10.61 -7.75 -7.22
CA MET A 259 -11.68 -7.00 -6.56
C MET A 259 -11.46 -6.92 -5.04
N ALA A 260 -11.02 -8.01 -4.42
CA ALA A 260 -10.69 -8.02 -2.99
C ALA A 260 -9.53 -7.04 -2.69
N TYR A 261 -8.46 -7.03 -3.47
CA TYR A 261 -7.40 -6.03 -3.34
C TYR A 261 -7.91 -4.60 -3.53
N ALA A 262 -8.82 -4.37 -4.48
CA ALA A 262 -9.44 -3.06 -4.63
C ALA A 262 -10.26 -2.67 -3.39
N GLY A 263 -11.05 -3.60 -2.85
CA GLY A 263 -11.79 -3.42 -1.60
C GLY A 263 -10.88 -3.10 -0.42
N SER A 264 -9.74 -3.77 -0.30
CA SER A 264 -8.76 -3.49 0.75
C SER A 264 -8.16 -2.08 0.64
N ASN A 265 -7.90 -1.60 -0.58
CA ASN A 265 -7.45 -0.22 -0.79
C ASN A 265 -8.52 0.80 -0.36
N LEU A 266 -9.81 0.52 -0.59
CA LEU A 266 -10.91 1.38 -0.15
C LEU A 266 -11.07 1.35 1.38
N ILE A 267 -10.91 0.17 2.01
CA ILE A 267 -10.88 0.03 3.48
C ILE A 267 -9.71 0.83 4.06
N ALA A 268 -8.50 0.68 3.51
CA ALA A 268 -7.31 1.40 3.96
C ALA A 268 -7.49 2.92 3.86
N ARG A 269 -8.17 3.41 2.80
CA ARG A 269 -8.50 4.82 2.63
C ARG A 269 -9.46 5.34 3.71
N GLY A 270 -10.48 4.57 4.06
CA GLY A 270 -11.47 4.91 5.09
C GLY A 270 -11.01 4.65 6.53
N ALA A 271 -9.85 3.98 6.69
CA ALA A 271 -9.34 3.61 8.00
C ALA A 271 -8.84 4.81 8.80
N PRO A 272 -8.96 4.80 10.13
CA PRO A 272 -8.30 5.77 10.98
C PRO A 272 -6.78 5.73 10.78
N LEU A 273 -6.13 6.88 10.95
CA LEU A 273 -4.67 6.95 10.86
C LEU A 273 -4.02 6.02 11.90
N MET A 274 -3.16 5.14 11.41
CA MET A 274 -2.40 4.18 12.22
C MET A 274 -0.94 4.16 11.75
N ARG A 275 -0.04 3.86 12.69
CA ARG A 275 1.35 3.56 12.31
C ARG A 275 1.37 2.28 11.50
N ALA A 276 2.20 2.25 10.51
CA ALA A 276 2.18 1.21 9.50
C ALA A 276 2.62 -0.17 10.00
N ILE A 277 3.69 -0.26 10.82
CA ILE A 277 4.14 -1.55 11.38
C ILE A 277 3.08 -2.15 12.31
N PRO A 278 2.52 -1.45 13.31
CA PRO A 278 1.41 -1.95 14.11
C PRO A 278 0.20 -2.36 13.29
N PHE A 279 -0.16 -1.58 12.27
CA PHE A 279 -1.28 -1.90 11.40
C PHE A 279 -1.03 -3.18 10.60
N ALA A 280 0.15 -3.30 9.97
CA ALA A 280 0.53 -4.48 9.22
C ALA A 280 0.59 -5.73 10.11
N THR A 281 1.24 -5.63 11.28
CA THR A 281 1.31 -6.72 12.26
C THR A 281 -0.06 -7.19 12.67
N ALA A 282 -0.97 -6.24 12.99
CA ALA A 282 -2.31 -6.56 13.45
C ALA A 282 -3.14 -7.27 12.37
N PHE A 283 -3.23 -6.71 11.13
CA PHE A 283 -4.06 -7.33 10.11
C PHE A 283 -3.50 -8.65 9.59
N VAL A 284 -2.17 -8.81 9.50
CA VAL A 284 -1.56 -10.09 9.11
C VAL A 284 -1.77 -11.14 10.21
N SER A 285 -1.72 -10.76 11.50
CA SER A 285 -2.04 -11.66 12.61
C SER A 285 -3.49 -12.12 12.58
N VAL A 286 -4.44 -11.20 12.34
CA VAL A 286 -5.86 -11.56 12.15
C VAL A 286 -6.02 -12.50 10.98
N ALA A 287 -5.37 -12.21 9.85
CA ALA A 287 -5.42 -13.07 8.67
C ALA A 287 -4.85 -14.48 8.96
N ALA A 288 -3.74 -14.57 9.68
CA ALA A 288 -3.16 -15.84 10.09
C ALA A 288 -4.14 -16.65 10.96
N ILE A 289 -4.72 -16.02 11.99
CA ILE A 289 -5.67 -16.69 12.89
C ILE A 289 -6.90 -17.20 12.11
N VAL A 290 -7.44 -16.39 11.19
CA VAL A 290 -8.65 -16.76 10.42
C VAL A 290 -8.36 -17.83 9.38
N SER A 291 -7.14 -17.91 8.85
CA SER A 291 -6.80 -18.93 7.83
C SER A 291 -6.63 -20.33 8.40
N TRP A 292 -6.19 -20.50 9.65
CA TRP A 292 -5.92 -21.81 10.26
C TRP A 292 -7.12 -22.75 10.32
N PRO A 293 -8.35 -22.32 10.69
CA PRO A 293 -9.51 -23.21 10.66
C PRO A 293 -9.72 -23.89 9.31
N LEU A 294 -9.42 -23.18 8.20
CA LEU A 294 -9.53 -23.74 6.85
C LEU A 294 -8.46 -24.81 6.60
N ALA A 295 -7.22 -24.55 7.02
CA ALA A 295 -6.14 -25.53 6.89
C ALA A 295 -6.37 -26.81 7.72
N LEU A 296 -6.98 -26.68 8.91
CA LEU A 296 -7.29 -27.80 9.78
C LEU A 296 -8.45 -28.68 9.28
N LEU A 297 -9.25 -28.19 8.32
CA LEU A 297 -10.29 -28.99 7.67
C LEU A 297 -9.76 -29.85 6.52
N VAL A 298 -8.54 -29.60 6.07
CA VAL A 298 -7.88 -30.38 5.01
C VAL A 298 -7.30 -31.65 5.64
N ASP A 299 -7.48 -32.77 4.95
CA ASP A 299 -6.96 -34.06 5.38
C ASP A 299 -5.43 -34.00 5.57
N PRO A 300 -4.90 -34.32 6.77
CA PRO A 300 -3.46 -34.30 7.02
C PRO A 300 -2.66 -35.19 6.07
N ASP A 301 -3.22 -36.28 5.58
CA ASP A 301 -2.57 -37.20 4.64
C ASP A 301 -2.38 -36.55 3.25
N SER A 302 -3.16 -35.50 2.93
CA SER A 302 -3.00 -34.69 1.70
C SER A 302 -1.82 -33.72 1.77
N VAL A 303 -1.22 -33.53 2.94
CA VAL A 303 -0.09 -32.59 3.18
C VAL A 303 1.26 -33.29 2.93
N ASN A 304 1.33 -34.08 1.89
CA ASN A 304 2.58 -34.77 1.50
C ASN A 304 3.35 -33.88 0.50
N ALA A 305 4.07 -32.87 1.01
CA ALA A 305 4.80 -31.90 0.21
C ALA A 305 6.31 -32.06 0.41
N GLY A 306 7.04 -31.80 -0.65
CA GLY A 306 8.50 -31.77 -0.62
C GLY A 306 9.03 -30.60 0.19
N TRP A 307 10.30 -30.67 0.56
CA TRP A 307 10.99 -29.60 1.28
C TRP A 307 10.94 -28.27 0.52
N ASP A 308 10.98 -28.30 -0.81
CA ASP A 308 10.95 -27.14 -1.68
C ASP A 308 9.63 -26.34 -1.56
N ASN A 309 8.50 -27.05 -1.42
CA ASN A 309 7.19 -26.43 -1.23
C ASN A 309 7.14 -25.68 0.12
N TRP A 310 7.67 -26.28 1.19
CA TRP A 310 7.75 -25.62 2.50
C TRP A 310 8.71 -24.44 2.50
N LEU A 311 9.84 -24.55 1.81
CA LEU A 311 10.78 -23.44 1.67
C LEU A 311 10.12 -22.26 0.93
N ALA A 312 9.31 -22.53 -0.09
CA ALA A 312 8.54 -21.53 -0.77
C ALA A 312 7.55 -20.81 0.17
N VAL A 313 6.87 -21.54 1.08
CA VAL A 313 5.98 -20.96 2.08
C VAL A 313 6.74 -20.06 3.06
N VAL A 314 7.92 -20.50 3.52
CA VAL A 314 8.79 -19.69 4.39
C VAL A 314 9.21 -18.40 3.66
N ALA A 315 9.65 -18.53 2.42
CA ALA A 315 10.05 -17.39 1.60
C ALA A 315 8.87 -16.41 1.36
N LEU A 316 7.65 -16.92 1.13
CA LEU A 316 6.42 -16.13 1.00
C LEU A 316 6.13 -15.32 2.27
N GLY A 317 6.29 -15.93 3.44
CA GLY A 317 6.04 -15.27 4.72
C GLY A 317 7.05 -14.18 5.01
N ILE A 318 8.35 -14.46 4.86
CA ILE A 318 9.42 -13.50 5.15
C ILE A 318 9.50 -12.40 4.08
N GLY A 319 9.54 -12.77 2.81
CA GLY A 319 9.74 -11.83 1.68
C GLY A 319 8.48 -11.02 1.39
N PRO A 320 7.55 -11.53 0.54
CA PRO A 320 6.39 -10.76 0.08
C PRO A 320 5.41 -10.33 1.18
N THR A 321 5.39 -11.01 2.33
CA THR A 321 4.46 -10.67 3.41
C THR A 321 5.09 -9.72 4.44
N ALA A 322 6.27 -10.00 4.99
CA ALA A 322 6.87 -9.17 6.04
C ALA A 322 7.84 -8.11 5.49
N LEU A 323 8.87 -8.53 4.73
CA LEU A 323 9.88 -7.61 4.21
C LEU A 323 9.28 -6.56 3.28
N ALA A 324 8.34 -6.97 2.41
CA ALA A 324 7.66 -6.04 1.51
C ALA A 324 6.93 -4.93 2.27
N GLN A 325 6.34 -5.20 3.44
CA GLN A 325 5.72 -4.17 4.26
C GLN A 325 6.76 -3.16 4.79
N ALA A 326 7.93 -3.62 5.21
CA ALA A 326 9.00 -2.73 5.65
C ALA A 326 9.53 -1.85 4.51
N LEU A 327 9.75 -2.45 3.33
CA LEU A 327 10.18 -1.72 2.12
C LEU A 327 9.11 -0.72 1.66
N TYR A 328 7.85 -1.09 1.68
CA TYR A 328 6.72 -0.22 1.38
C TYR A 328 6.71 1.02 2.29
N MET A 329 6.88 0.81 3.60
CA MET A 329 6.94 1.90 4.57
C MET A 329 8.15 2.82 4.35
N LEU A 330 9.30 2.23 4.09
CA LEU A 330 10.51 2.99 3.79
C LEU A 330 10.35 3.83 2.51
N LEU A 331 9.77 3.24 1.47
CA LEU A 331 9.58 3.91 0.18
C LEU A 331 8.55 5.04 0.27
N ILE A 332 7.42 4.84 0.96
CA ILE A 332 6.38 5.89 1.11
C ILE A 332 6.87 7.04 1.98
N ALA A 333 7.71 6.77 2.99
CA ALA A 333 8.30 7.81 3.84
C ALA A 333 9.32 8.68 3.07
N ARG A 334 9.97 8.14 2.04
CA ARG A 334 11.00 8.83 1.25
C ARG A 334 10.48 9.47 -0.02
N THR A 335 9.33 9.02 -0.51
CA THR A 335 8.81 9.42 -1.82
C THR A 335 7.36 9.89 -1.71
N SER A 336 6.53 9.62 -2.71
CA SER A 336 5.11 9.96 -2.73
C SER A 336 4.25 8.72 -2.96
N ALA A 337 2.98 8.79 -2.53
CA ALA A 337 2.00 7.76 -2.82
C ALA A 337 1.84 7.50 -4.34
N THR A 338 1.98 8.55 -5.16
CA THR A 338 1.94 8.43 -6.62
C THR A 338 3.11 7.60 -7.15
N PHE A 339 4.33 7.79 -6.61
CA PHE A 339 5.49 7.01 -7.01
C PHE A 339 5.34 5.54 -6.59
N LEU A 340 4.92 5.33 -5.36
CA LEU A 340 4.66 3.99 -4.84
C LEU A 340 3.60 3.24 -5.67
N ALA A 341 2.56 3.94 -6.14
CA ALA A 341 1.53 3.33 -6.97
C ALA A 341 2.05 2.80 -8.33
N LEU A 342 3.23 3.24 -8.79
CA LEU A 342 3.88 2.69 -9.99
C LEU A 342 4.34 1.23 -9.80
N THR A 343 4.55 0.76 -8.55
CA THR A 343 4.88 -0.64 -8.28
C THR A 343 3.80 -1.59 -8.78
N GLY A 344 2.52 -1.17 -8.74
CA GLY A 344 1.40 -1.93 -9.28
C GLY A 344 1.52 -2.23 -10.79
N TYR A 345 2.28 -1.43 -11.53
CA TYR A 345 2.58 -1.67 -12.95
C TYR A 345 3.88 -2.46 -13.16
N ALA A 346 4.85 -2.28 -12.26
CA ALA A 346 6.12 -2.98 -12.34
C ALA A 346 5.97 -4.47 -11.94
N ILE A 347 5.11 -4.78 -10.96
CA ILE A 347 4.91 -6.14 -10.44
C ILE A 347 4.55 -7.14 -11.56
N PRO A 348 3.55 -6.92 -12.42
CA PRO A 348 3.22 -7.87 -13.47
C PRO A 348 4.35 -8.07 -14.48
N VAL A 349 5.10 -7.00 -14.80
CA VAL A 349 6.26 -7.10 -15.72
C VAL A 349 7.35 -7.97 -15.10
N VAL A 350 7.70 -7.70 -13.83
CA VAL A 350 8.71 -8.47 -13.11
C VAL A 350 8.25 -9.93 -12.95
N ALA A 351 6.97 -10.16 -12.62
CA ALA A 351 6.41 -11.51 -12.48
C ALA A 351 6.44 -12.28 -13.80
N ALA A 352 6.15 -11.62 -14.92
CA ALA A 352 6.24 -12.24 -16.25
C ALA A 352 7.68 -12.64 -16.59
N VAL A 353 8.66 -11.78 -16.29
CA VAL A 353 10.08 -12.11 -16.46
C VAL A 353 10.49 -13.28 -15.56
N MET A 354 10.08 -13.27 -14.30
CA MET A 354 10.38 -14.36 -13.35
C MET A 354 9.72 -15.67 -13.81
N GLY A 355 8.44 -15.64 -14.23
CA GLY A 355 7.75 -16.82 -14.76
C GLY A 355 8.44 -17.41 -15.98
N PHE A 356 8.93 -16.56 -16.87
CA PHE A 356 9.72 -17.01 -18.02
C PHE A 356 11.06 -17.64 -17.60
N VAL A 357 11.81 -16.96 -16.72
CA VAL A 357 13.17 -17.42 -16.33
C VAL A 357 13.12 -18.71 -15.51
N PHE A 358 12.17 -18.85 -14.58
CA PHE A 358 12.14 -19.98 -13.63
C PHE A 358 11.27 -21.15 -14.12
N PHE A 359 10.24 -20.87 -14.90
CA PHE A 359 9.27 -21.91 -15.32
C PHE A 359 9.13 -22.04 -16.84
N GLY A 360 9.82 -21.22 -17.64
CA GLY A 360 9.64 -21.18 -19.09
C GLY A 360 8.25 -20.66 -19.53
N GLU A 361 7.54 -19.93 -18.69
CA GLU A 361 6.20 -19.40 -18.97
C GLU A 361 6.25 -18.37 -20.10
N MET A 362 5.79 -18.75 -21.30
CA MET A 362 5.70 -17.83 -22.44
C MET A 362 4.39 -17.07 -22.40
N GLN A 363 4.48 -15.75 -22.50
CA GLN A 363 3.29 -14.91 -22.59
C GLN A 363 2.76 -14.90 -24.03
N SER A 364 1.44 -15.12 -24.20
CA SER A 364 0.79 -14.97 -25.49
C SER A 364 0.73 -13.50 -25.91
N TRP A 365 0.70 -13.25 -27.24
CA TRP A 365 0.46 -11.91 -27.75
C TRP A 365 -0.84 -11.29 -27.25
N MET A 366 -1.86 -12.13 -27.04
CA MET A 366 -3.14 -11.72 -26.47
C MET A 366 -2.99 -11.24 -25.02
N SER A 367 -2.20 -11.95 -24.19
CA SER A 367 -1.89 -11.51 -22.81
C SER A 367 -1.13 -10.19 -22.79
N LEU A 368 -0.16 -10.00 -23.70
CA LEU A 368 0.57 -8.73 -23.82
C LEU A 368 -0.35 -7.58 -24.25
N ALA A 369 -1.22 -7.81 -25.24
CA ALA A 369 -2.20 -6.82 -25.70
C ALA A 369 -3.19 -6.47 -24.57
N ALA A 370 -3.71 -7.46 -23.86
CA ALA A 370 -4.59 -7.28 -22.72
C ALA A 370 -3.93 -6.45 -21.61
N PHE A 371 -2.68 -6.74 -21.31
CA PHE A 371 -1.90 -5.97 -20.33
C PHE A 371 -1.71 -4.51 -20.77
N ALA A 372 -1.37 -4.28 -22.03
CA ALA A 372 -1.27 -2.93 -22.59
C ALA A 372 -2.62 -2.17 -22.48
N MET A 373 -3.74 -2.84 -22.74
CA MET A 373 -5.09 -2.26 -22.59
C MET A 373 -5.39 -1.94 -21.12
N ILE A 374 -5.06 -2.82 -20.18
CA ILE A 374 -5.26 -2.56 -18.73
C ILE A 374 -4.45 -1.34 -18.30
N LEU A 375 -3.17 -1.28 -18.65
CA LEU A 375 -2.30 -0.15 -18.32
C LEU A 375 -2.78 1.16 -18.96
N GLY A 376 -3.14 1.11 -20.24
CA GLY A 376 -3.72 2.26 -20.98
C GLY A 376 -5.02 2.74 -20.36
N GLY A 377 -5.90 1.82 -19.98
CA GLY A 377 -7.15 2.10 -19.27
C GLY A 377 -6.92 2.78 -17.92
N VAL A 378 -5.99 2.28 -17.12
CA VAL A 378 -5.62 2.90 -15.84
C VAL A 378 -5.01 4.29 -16.04
N TRP A 379 -4.17 4.46 -17.07
CA TRP A 379 -3.58 5.75 -17.40
C TRP A 379 -4.67 6.78 -17.79
N LEU A 380 -5.59 6.39 -18.68
CA LEU A 380 -6.73 7.22 -19.07
C LEU A 380 -7.64 7.56 -17.89
N ALA A 381 -7.95 6.58 -17.04
CA ALA A 381 -8.78 6.79 -15.85
C ALA A 381 -8.19 7.83 -14.89
N ARG A 382 -6.86 7.88 -14.77
CA ARG A 382 -6.16 8.84 -13.90
C ARG A 382 -6.05 10.25 -14.51
N HIS A 383 -5.84 10.36 -15.81
CA HIS A 383 -5.57 11.64 -16.49
C HIS A 383 -6.83 12.26 -17.11
N GLY A 384 -7.84 11.45 -17.39
CA GLY A 384 -9.10 11.93 -17.97
C GLY A 384 -9.94 12.82 -17.04
N GLY A 385 -9.54 13.02 -15.77
CA GLY A 385 -10.19 13.89 -14.79
C GLY A 385 -9.63 15.32 -14.71
N GLY A 386 -8.62 15.67 -15.51
CA GLY A 386 -7.85 16.92 -15.39
C GLY A 386 -8.57 18.23 -15.72
N GLY A 387 -9.85 18.19 -16.11
CA GLY A 387 -10.58 19.39 -16.55
C GLY A 387 -11.39 20.15 -15.50
N ARG A 388 -11.45 19.71 -14.23
CA ARG A 388 -12.35 20.30 -13.22
C ARG A 388 -11.69 20.77 -11.92
N ARG A 389 -10.37 20.95 -11.89
CA ARG A 389 -9.67 21.54 -10.72
C ARG A 389 -9.33 23.03 -10.87
N ALA A 390 -9.90 23.72 -11.86
CA ALA A 390 -9.78 25.16 -12.04
C ALA A 390 -11.18 25.77 -12.20
N ALA A 391 -11.94 25.88 -11.11
CA ALA A 391 -13.04 26.83 -10.95
C ALA A 391 -13.30 27.03 -9.46
#